data_13cdcb833c9ee015dc3b086e41523fee
#
_entry.id   13cdcb833c9ee015dc3b086e41523fee
#
_cell.length_a   1.000
_cell.length_b   1.000
_cell.length_c   1.000
_cell.angle_alpha   90.00
_cell.angle_beta   90.00
_cell.angle_gamma   90.00
#
_symmetry.space_group_name_H-M   'P 1'
#
loop_
_entity.id
_entity.type
_entity.pdbx_description
1 polymer ?
#
loop_
_entity_poly.entity_id
_entity_poly.type
_entity_poly.pdbx_seq_one_letter_code
_entity_poly.pdbx_strand_id
1 'polypeptide(L)'
;MPSRYRVSAGWLVGLLVVALARPTPQWLLLGLPLAVVGEAVRLWASGHIEKTKRLATGGPYAHSRNPLYVGSLLMALGVAIACASPWVVLAVAVYFLAFYPPVMREEAAFLAGKFPSDYAAWAAAVPLFWPRLAAAGPRVSRFEWERVRANREWRTALTLPFLAALLFVLPQLRLALGL
;
A
#
# COMPACT_ATOMS: atom_id res chain seq x y z
N MET A 1 -6.06 -16.16 10.14
CA MET A 1 -7.41 -16.24 9.50
C MET A 1 -7.87 -14.96 8.77
N PRO A 2 -7.53 -13.73 9.17
CA PRO A 2 -7.92 -12.52 8.42
C PRO A 2 -7.40 -12.47 6.99
N SER A 3 -6.23 -13.08 6.73
CA SER A 3 -5.61 -13.09 5.39
C SER A 3 -6.46 -13.76 4.30
N ARG A 4 -7.29 -14.75 4.66
CA ARG A 4 -8.14 -15.50 3.70
C ARG A 4 -9.26 -14.63 3.10
N TYR A 5 -9.83 -13.72 3.89
CA TYR A 5 -10.93 -12.85 3.47
C TYR A 5 -10.47 -11.51 2.88
N ARG A 6 -9.19 -11.17 3.04
CA ARG A 6 -8.63 -9.90 2.56
C ARG A 6 -8.83 -9.69 1.07
N VAL A 7 -8.60 -10.71 0.25
CA VAL A 7 -8.73 -10.61 -1.21
C VAL A 7 -10.18 -10.40 -1.60
N SER A 8 -11.11 -11.20 -1.05
CA SER A 8 -12.54 -11.08 -1.33
C SER A 8 -13.10 -9.73 -0.85
N ALA A 9 -12.72 -9.27 0.34
CA ALA A 9 -13.09 -7.96 0.85
C ALA A 9 -12.52 -6.83 -0.02
N GLY A 10 -11.30 -7.00 -0.55
CA GLY A 10 -10.70 -6.05 -1.50
C GLY A 10 -11.50 -5.91 -2.79
N TRP A 11 -12.04 -6.99 -3.33
CA TRP A 11 -12.93 -6.93 -4.48
C TRP A 11 -14.24 -6.20 -4.17
N LEU A 12 -14.83 -6.41 -2.97
CA LEU A 12 -16.02 -5.66 -2.54
C LEU A 12 -15.75 -4.16 -2.45
N VAL A 13 -14.61 -3.76 -1.88
CA VAL A 13 -14.19 -2.35 -1.87
C VAL A 13 -14.01 -1.83 -3.29
N GLY A 14 -13.40 -2.60 -4.19
CA GLY A 14 -13.27 -2.23 -5.61
C GLY A 14 -14.62 -2.00 -6.29
N LEU A 15 -15.61 -2.84 -6.04
CA LEU A 15 -16.98 -2.67 -6.56
C LEU A 15 -17.64 -1.41 -5.97
N LEU A 16 -17.47 -1.16 -4.67
CA LEU A 16 -17.96 0.07 -4.02
C LEU A 16 -17.31 1.32 -4.61
N VAL A 17 -16.00 1.27 -4.92
CA VAL A 17 -15.33 2.37 -5.61
C VAL A 17 -16.02 2.68 -6.92
N VAL A 18 -16.24 1.68 -7.78
CA VAL A 18 -16.90 1.88 -9.08
C VAL A 18 -18.35 2.38 -8.91
N ALA A 19 -19.09 1.86 -7.94
CA ALA A 19 -20.49 2.23 -7.72
C ALA A 19 -20.67 3.66 -7.15
N LEU A 20 -19.82 4.03 -6.18
CA LEU A 20 -19.99 5.25 -5.37
C LEU A 20 -19.08 6.41 -5.78
N ALA A 21 -18.07 6.18 -6.62
CA ALA A 21 -17.18 7.24 -7.06
C ALA A 21 -17.94 8.31 -7.86
N ARG A 22 -17.62 9.57 -7.61
CA ARG A 22 -18.13 10.74 -8.33
C ARG A 22 -16.95 11.65 -8.69
N PRO A 23 -15.94 11.12 -9.44
CA PRO A 23 -14.70 11.84 -9.69
C PRO A 23 -14.97 13.12 -10.47
N THR A 24 -14.27 14.18 -10.06
CA THR A 24 -14.19 15.45 -10.78
C THR A 24 -12.72 15.80 -11.03
N PRO A 25 -12.39 16.68 -12.00
CA PRO A 25 -11.01 17.04 -12.27
C PRO A 25 -10.25 17.52 -11.03
N GLN A 26 -10.88 18.28 -10.13
CA GLN A 26 -10.26 18.77 -8.91
C GLN A 26 -9.89 17.63 -7.97
N TRP A 27 -10.79 16.67 -7.74
CA TRP A 27 -10.54 15.54 -6.87
C TRP A 27 -9.51 14.55 -7.44
N LEU A 28 -9.48 14.40 -8.77
CA LEU A 28 -8.43 13.64 -9.46
C LEU A 28 -7.06 14.28 -9.26
N LEU A 29 -6.96 15.62 -9.41
CA LEU A 29 -5.72 16.37 -9.19
C LEU A 29 -5.23 16.31 -7.75
N LEU A 30 -6.12 16.18 -6.77
CA LEU A 30 -5.75 16.04 -5.35
C LEU A 30 -5.36 14.60 -4.99
N GLY A 31 -6.12 13.62 -5.47
CA GLY A 31 -5.98 12.24 -5.05
C GLY A 31 -4.87 11.48 -5.79
N LEU A 32 -4.77 11.64 -7.11
CA LEU A 32 -3.81 10.86 -7.89
C LEU A 32 -2.35 11.11 -7.54
N PRO A 33 -1.89 12.34 -7.26
CA PRO A 33 -0.52 12.55 -6.79
C PRO A 33 -0.21 11.80 -5.49
N LEU A 34 -1.14 11.76 -4.53
CA LEU A 34 -0.96 11.00 -3.30
C LEU A 34 -0.87 9.48 -3.58
N ALA A 35 -1.66 8.98 -4.52
CA ALA A 35 -1.59 7.58 -4.93
C ALA A 35 -0.24 7.26 -5.61
N VAL A 36 0.29 8.17 -6.44
CA VAL A 36 1.62 8.04 -7.05
C VAL A 36 2.73 8.03 -6.01
N VAL A 37 2.65 8.89 -4.98
CA VAL A 37 3.59 8.87 -3.85
C VAL A 37 3.51 7.52 -3.13
N GLY A 38 2.33 6.99 -2.89
CA GLY A 38 2.13 5.67 -2.29
C GLY A 38 2.80 4.55 -3.10
N GLU A 39 2.63 4.57 -4.43
CA GLU A 39 3.30 3.61 -5.32
C GLU A 39 4.82 3.77 -5.33
N ALA A 40 5.33 4.99 -5.32
CA ALA A 40 6.78 5.26 -5.23
C ALA A 40 7.38 4.68 -3.93
N VAL A 41 6.69 4.83 -2.79
CA VAL A 41 7.08 4.20 -1.51
C VAL A 41 7.08 2.68 -1.62
N ARG A 42 6.11 2.08 -2.29
CA ARG A 42 6.04 0.63 -2.50
C ARG A 42 7.16 0.13 -3.39
N LEU A 43 7.41 0.79 -4.52
CA LEU A 43 8.54 0.47 -5.41
C LEU A 43 9.87 0.56 -4.66
N TRP A 44 10.08 1.63 -3.88
CA TRP A 44 11.27 1.78 -3.06
C TRP A 44 11.40 0.64 -2.04
N ALA A 45 10.32 0.29 -1.34
CA ALA A 45 10.34 -0.79 -0.37
C ALA A 45 10.58 -2.17 -1.03
N SER A 46 9.92 -2.45 -2.14
CA SER A 46 10.05 -3.74 -2.83
C SER A 46 11.47 -4.01 -3.33
N GLY A 47 12.20 -2.95 -3.72
CA GLY A 47 13.60 -3.03 -4.15
C GLY A 47 14.59 -3.38 -3.03
N HIS A 48 14.15 -3.32 -1.77
CA HIS A 48 14.97 -3.71 -0.61
C HIS A 48 14.67 -5.13 -0.11
N ILE A 49 13.56 -5.76 -0.56
CA ILE A 49 13.14 -7.08 -0.10
C ILE A 49 13.84 -8.19 -0.88
N GLU A 50 14.58 -9.00 -0.16
CA GLU A 50 15.06 -10.29 -0.62
C GLU A 50 14.34 -11.40 0.15
N LYS A 51 13.22 -11.86 -0.43
CA LYS A 51 12.32 -12.79 0.26
C LYS A 51 13.05 -14.01 0.80
N THR A 52 12.81 -14.33 2.07
CA THR A 52 13.30 -15.51 2.78
C THR A 52 14.82 -15.60 2.99
N LYS A 53 15.65 -14.73 2.42
CA LYS A 53 17.12 -14.82 2.55
C LYS A 53 17.67 -13.90 3.63
N ARG A 54 17.22 -12.65 3.68
CA ARG A 54 17.72 -11.64 4.61
C ARG A 54 16.58 -10.76 5.12
N LEU A 55 16.74 -10.24 6.34
CA LEU A 55 15.85 -9.22 6.89
C LEU A 55 16.15 -7.88 6.20
N ALA A 56 15.16 -7.29 5.55
CA ALA A 56 15.27 -5.96 4.96
C ALA A 56 15.18 -4.90 6.07
N THR A 57 16.26 -4.15 6.31
CA THR A 57 16.33 -3.13 7.37
C THR A 57 16.81 -1.77 6.85
N GLY A 58 17.23 -1.70 5.57
CA GLY A 58 17.69 -0.47 4.92
C GLY A 58 16.61 0.28 4.17
N GLY A 59 16.92 1.48 3.69
CA GLY A 59 16.00 2.32 2.94
C GLY A 59 14.72 2.60 3.72
N PRO A 60 13.52 2.37 3.13
CA PRO A 60 12.26 2.65 3.82
C PRO A 60 12.03 1.78 5.06
N TYR A 61 12.71 0.63 5.17
CA TYR A 61 12.66 -0.24 6.35
C TYR A 61 13.43 0.30 7.55
N ALA A 62 14.23 1.35 7.38
CA ALA A 62 14.83 2.10 8.48
C ALA A 62 13.87 3.14 9.08
N HIS A 63 12.72 3.37 8.46
CA HIS A 63 11.69 4.32 8.89
C HIS A 63 10.44 3.63 9.44
N SER A 64 10.04 2.52 8.84
CA SER A 64 8.89 1.70 9.23
C SER A 64 9.22 0.23 8.98
N ARG A 65 8.70 -0.67 9.83
CA ARG A 65 8.84 -2.12 9.58
C ARG A 65 7.92 -2.63 8.46
N ASN A 66 6.91 -1.84 8.08
CA ASN A 66 5.93 -2.19 7.06
C ASN A 66 5.75 -1.08 5.99
N PRO A 67 6.83 -0.63 5.32
CA PRO A 67 6.75 0.48 4.36
C PRO A 67 5.90 0.14 3.13
N LEU A 68 5.80 -1.13 2.72
CA LEU A 68 4.86 -1.56 1.67
C LEU A 68 3.41 -1.26 2.04
N TYR A 69 3.03 -1.46 3.32
CA TYR A 69 1.68 -1.17 3.78
C TYR A 69 1.44 0.32 3.97
N VAL A 70 2.47 1.09 4.34
CA VAL A 70 2.39 2.56 4.33
C VAL A 70 2.10 3.06 2.91
N GLY A 71 2.84 2.60 1.92
CA GLY A 71 2.59 2.93 0.51
C GLY A 71 1.20 2.49 0.04
N SER A 72 0.74 1.28 0.45
CA SER A 72 -0.62 0.81 0.14
C SER A 72 -1.70 1.71 0.73
N LEU A 73 -1.53 2.19 1.96
CA LEU A 73 -2.46 3.13 2.58
C LEU A 73 -2.50 4.46 1.83
N LEU A 74 -1.34 5.02 1.48
CA LEU A 74 -1.25 6.26 0.70
C LEU A 74 -1.92 6.11 -0.67
N MET A 75 -1.68 5.00 -1.38
CA MET A 75 -2.36 4.69 -2.64
C MET A 75 -3.88 4.63 -2.47
N ALA A 76 -4.34 3.85 -1.50
CA ALA A 76 -5.76 3.65 -1.27
C ALA A 76 -6.46 4.96 -0.85
N LEU A 77 -5.84 5.77 -0.01
CA LEU A 77 -6.34 7.10 0.35
C LEU A 77 -6.35 8.05 -0.85
N GLY A 78 -5.29 8.04 -1.66
CA GLY A 78 -5.22 8.86 -2.87
C GLY A 78 -6.34 8.53 -3.85
N VAL A 79 -6.58 7.24 -4.10
CA VAL A 79 -7.71 6.77 -4.92
C VAL A 79 -9.05 7.13 -4.29
N ALA A 80 -9.22 6.96 -2.98
CA ALA A 80 -10.45 7.30 -2.28
C ALA A 80 -10.78 8.80 -2.35
N ILE A 81 -9.77 9.67 -2.25
CA ILE A 81 -9.89 11.11 -2.46
C ILE A 81 -10.31 11.41 -3.90
N ALA A 82 -9.63 10.78 -4.88
CA ALA A 82 -9.95 10.95 -6.31
C ALA A 82 -11.39 10.53 -6.66
N CYS A 83 -11.98 9.61 -5.89
CA CYS A 83 -13.38 9.19 -6.04
C CYS A 83 -14.39 10.26 -5.60
N ALA A 84 -13.99 11.31 -4.91
CA ALA A 84 -14.88 12.37 -4.39
C ALA A 84 -16.11 11.82 -3.62
N SER A 85 -15.92 10.74 -2.86
CA SER A 85 -16.99 10.07 -2.13
C SER A 85 -16.57 9.75 -0.70
N PRO A 86 -17.21 10.32 0.33
CA PRO A 86 -16.90 10.02 1.73
C PRO A 86 -17.12 8.54 2.09
N TRP A 87 -18.05 7.89 1.41
CA TRP A 87 -18.33 6.47 1.60
C TRP A 87 -17.18 5.57 1.11
N VAL A 88 -16.51 5.97 0.03
CA VAL A 88 -15.30 5.26 -0.46
C VAL A 88 -14.15 5.45 0.54
N VAL A 89 -13.98 6.67 1.07
CA VAL A 89 -12.97 6.92 2.12
C VAL A 89 -13.24 6.07 3.35
N LEU A 90 -14.49 6.03 3.80
CA LEU A 90 -14.89 5.21 4.95
C LEU A 90 -14.64 3.71 4.69
N ALA A 91 -15.04 3.20 3.52
CA ALA A 91 -14.83 1.79 3.15
C ALA A 91 -13.35 1.41 3.12
N VAL A 92 -12.49 2.28 2.56
CA VAL A 92 -11.03 2.10 2.55
C VAL A 92 -10.47 2.11 3.97
N ALA A 93 -10.91 3.04 4.82
CA ALA A 93 -10.46 3.13 6.22
C ALA A 93 -10.84 1.87 7.00
N VAL A 94 -12.10 1.44 6.91
CA VAL A 94 -12.59 0.21 7.57
C VAL A 94 -11.82 -1.00 7.08
N TYR A 95 -11.66 -1.14 5.76
CA TYR A 95 -10.89 -2.24 5.17
C TYR A 95 -9.45 -2.27 5.70
N PHE A 96 -8.77 -1.11 5.70
CA PHE A 96 -7.39 -1.03 6.16
C PHE A 96 -7.27 -1.40 7.64
N LEU A 97 -8.09 -0.82 8.49
CA LEU A 97 -8.07 -1.07 9.93
C LEU A 97 -8.44 -2.52 10.30
N ALA A 98 -9.34 -3.13 9.54
CA ALA A 98 -9.75 -4.51 9.79
C ALA A 98 -8.68 -5.55 9.38
N PHE A 99 -8.01 -5.33 8.24
CA PHE A 99 -7.17 -6.38 7.64
C PHE A 99 -5.66 -6.16 7.79
N TYR A 100 -5.17 -4.92 7.84
CA TYR A 100 -3.73 -4.69 7.84
C TYR A 100 -3.05 -4.89 9.20
N PRO A 101 -3.60 -4.43 10.35
CA PRO A 101 -2.95 -4.63 11.63
C PRO A 101 -2.73 -6.12 12.00
N PRO A 102 -3.71 -7.03 11.79
CA PRO A 102 -3.48 -8.45 12.00
C PRO A 102 -2.37 -9.01 11.11
N VAL A 103 -2.38 -8.68 9.80
CA VAL A 103 -1.36 -9.16 8.85
C VAL A 103 0.03 -8.65 9.23
N MET A 104 0.17 -7.38 9.61
CA MET A 104 1.46 -6.83 10.07
C MET A 104 1.99 -7.54 11.32
N ARG A 105 1.10 -7.94 12.24
CA ARG A 105 1.49 -8.70 13.45
C ARG A 105 1.89 -10.13 13.10
N GLU A 106 1.16 -10.79 12.21
CA GLU A 106 1.50 -12.14 11.73
C GLU A 106 2.87 -12.13 11.03
N GLU A 107 3.14 -11.15 10.17
CA GLU A 107 4.43 -10.99 9.50
C GLU A 107 5.56 -10.66 10.49
N ALA A 108 5.31 -9.81 11.48
CA ALA A 108 6.24 -9.51 12.56
C ALA A 108 6.62 -10.77 13.36
N ALA A 109 5.64 -11.59 13.73
CA ALA A 109 5.87 -12.84 14.45
C ALA A 109 6.68 -13.85 13.60
N PHE A 110 6.34 -13.96 12.30
CA PHE A 110 7.09 -14.81 11.36
C PHE A 110 8.55 -14.39 11.24
N LEU A 111 8.81 -13.08 11.06
CA LEU A 111 10.16 -12.55 10.94
C LEU A 111 10.98 -12.67 12.25
N ALA A 112 10.33 -12.47 13.41
CA ALA A 112 10.94 -12.68 14.70
C ALA A 112 11.38 -14.12 14.92
N GLY A 113 10.56 -15.09 14.50
CA GLY A 113 10.92 -16.51 14.57
C GLY A 113 12.03 -16.89 13.60
N LYS A 114 12.10 -16.23 12.42
CA LYS A 114 13.07 -16.56 11.39
C LYS A 114 14.44 -15.88 11.58
N PHE A 115 14.46 -14.67 12.11
CA PHE A 115 15.66 -13.85 12.34
C PHE A 115 15.69 -13.28 13.77
N PRO A 116 15.78 -14.11 14.83
CA PRO A 116 15.50 -13.68 16.19
C PRO A 116 16.35 -12.49 16.65
N SER A 117 17.66 -12.55 16.50
CA SER A 117 18.60 -11.51 16.94
C SER A 117 18.46 -10.22 16.12
N ASP A 118 18.44 -10.35 14.78
CA ASP A 118 18.39 -9.22 13.86
C ASP A 118 17.05 -8.49 13.95
N TYR A 119 15.96 -9.27 14.07
CA TYR A 119 14.62 -8.72 14.22
C TYR A 119 14.46 -7.98 15.55
N ALA A 120 14.95 -8.51 16.66
CA ALA A 120 14.84 -7.87 17.96
C ALA A 120 15.53 -6.50 17.99
N ALA A 121 16.77 -6.43 17.48
CA ALA A 121 17.53 -5.18 17.39
C ALA A 121 16.82 -4.14 16.48
N TRP A 122 16.32 -4.58 15.32
CA TRP A 122 15.60 -3.72 14.40
C TRP A 122 14.25 -3.25 14.96
N ALA A 123 13.48 -4.16 15.56
CA ALA A 123 12.16 -3.87 16.13
C ALA A 123 12.22 -2.90 17.32
N ALA A 124 13.32 -2.90 18.07
CA ALA A 124 13.54 -1.94 19.15
C ALA A 124 13.75 -0.50 18.65
N ALA A 125 14.29 -0.34 17.43
CA ALA A 125 14.64 0.96 16.87
C ALA A 125 13.59 1.50 15.87
N VAL A 126 12.85 0.61 15.18
CA VAL A 126 11.96 0.97 14.06
C VAL A 126 10.51 0.62 14.41
N PRO A 127 9.54 1.57 14.29
CA PRO A 127 8.14 1.33 14.61
C PRO A 127 7.49 0.34 13.63
N LEU A 128 6.42 -0.32 14.09
CA LEU A 128 5.72 -1.33 13.29
C LEU A 128 5.12 -0.74 12.01
N PHE A 129 4.49 0.44 12.07
CA PHE A 129 3.76 1.02 10.95
C PHE A 129 4.08 2.49 10.69
N TRP A 130 3.78 3.42 11.61
CA TRP A 130 3.95 4.85 11.37
C TRP A 130 5.42 5.20 11.13
N PRO A 131 5.76 5.78 9.95
CA PRO A 131 7.15 6.06 9.64
C PRO A 131 7.74 7.13 10.57
N ARG A 132 8.93 6.88 11.08
CA ARG A 132 9.72 7.92 11.75
C ARG A 132 10.47 8.75 10.69
N LEU A 133 10.70 10.03 10.97
CA LEU A 133 11.40 10.92 10.05
C LEU A 133 12.89 10.54 9.92
N ALA A 134 13.56 10.28 11.04
CA ALA A 134 14.95 9.87 11.03
C ALA A 134 15.08 8.36 10.87
N ALA A 135 15.93 7.91 9.96
CA ALA A 135 16.24 6.49 9.77
C ALA A 135 16.93 5.90 11.01
N ALA A 136 16.55 4.68 11.40
CA ALA A 136 17.10 4.00 12.57
C ALA A 136 17.34 2.51 12.32
N GLY A 137 18.10 1.90 13.26
CA GLY A 137 18.44 0.47 13.19
C GLY A 137 19.53 0.14 12.16
N PRO A 138 19.86 -1.14 12.02
CA PRO A 138 20.84 -1.62 11.05
C PRO A 138 20.37 -1.37 9.62
N ARG A 139 21.27 -0.98 8.72
CA ARG A 139 20.96 -0.64 7.32
C ARG A 139 21.59 -1.64 6.36
N VAL A 140 21.17 -2.88 6.43
CA VAL A 140 21.83 -3.99 5.72
C VAL A 140 21.36 -4.12 4.27
N SER A 141 20.09 -3.80 3.94
CA SER A 141 19.57 -3.94 2.59
C SER A 141 19.82 -2.71 1.71
N ARG A 142 20.12 -2.96 0.42
CA ARG A 142 20.28 -1.92 -0.61
C ARG A 142 19.16 -2.08 -1.64
N PHE A 143 18.84 -1.00 -2.35
CA PHE A 143 17.86 -1.02 -3.43
C PHE A 143 18.42 -1.71 -4.68
N GLU A 144 17.64 -2.62 -5.26
CA GLU A 144 17.96 -3.29 -6.52
C GLU A 144 16.69 -3.45 -7.37
N TRP A 145 16.75 -3.05 -8.63
CA TRP A 145 15.62 -3.17 -9.57
C TRP A 145 15.23 -4.62 -9.85
N GLU A 146 16.18 -5.54 -9.78
CA GLU A 146 15.93 -6.97 -9.92
C GLU A 146 14.96 -7.48 -8.85
N ARG A 147 15.06 -6.96 -7.62
CA ARG A 147 14.14 -7.29 -6.52
C ARG A 147 12.74 -6.76 -6.78
N VAL A 148 12.60 -5.56 -7.34
CA VAL A 148 11.30 -5.01 -7.76
C VAL A 148 10.61 -5.96 -8.76
N ARG A 149 11.37 -6.45 -9.75
CA ARG A 149 10.89 -7.42 -10.74
C ARG A 149 10.55 -8.76 -10.10
N ALA A 150 11.44 -9.32 -9.27
CA ALA A 150 11.24 -10.58 -8.57
C ALA A 150 10.03 -10.55 -7.62
N ASN A 151 9.81 -9.43 -6.95
CA ASN A 151 8.64 -9.18 -6.08
C ASN A 151 7.37 -8.86 -6.87
N ARG A 152 7.44 -8.77 -8.21
CA ARG A 152 6.33 -8.49 -9.13
C ARG A 152 5.61 -7.18 -8.83
N GLU A 153 6.30 -6.20 -8.25
CA GLU A 153 5.69 -4.91 -7.89
C GLU A 153 5.22 -4.14 -9.12
N TRP A 154 5.79 -4.40 -10.29
CA TRP A 154 5.33 -3.86 -11.56
C TRP A 154 3.83 -4.10 -11.83
N ARG A 155 3.24 -5.17 -11.25
CA ARG A 155 1.79 -5.45 -11.35
C ARG A 155 0.97 -4.40 -10.63
N THR A 156 1.41 -4.01 -9.43
CA THR A 156 0.76 -2.94 -8.66
C THR A 156 0.95 -1.59 -9.37
N ALA A 157 2.16 -1.33 -9.87
CA ALA A 157 2.44 -0.11 -10.63
C ALA A 157 1.55 0.04 -11.88
N LEU A 158 1.19 -1.06 -12.56
CA LEU A 158 0.27 -1.04 -13.69
C LEU A 158 -1.20 -0.86 -13.29
N THR A 159 -1.60 -1.24 -12.06
CA THR A 159 -3.00 -1.06 -11.63
C THR A 159 -3.35 0.40 -11.42
N LEU A 160 -2.40 1.24 -11.02
CA LEU A 160 -2.65 2.66 -10.76
C LEU A 160 -3.05 3.46 -12.01
N PRO A 161 -2.31 3.42 -13.15
CA PRO A 161 -2.73 4.10 -14.36
C PRO A 161 -4.04 3.56 -14.93
N PHE A 162 -4.28 2.24 -14.82
CA PHE A 162 -5.57 1.66 -15.20
C PHE A 162 -6.73 2.23 -14.38
N LEU A 163 -6.57 2.32 -13.06
CA LEU A 163 -7.59 2.86 -12.18
C LEU A 163 -7.78 4.36 -12.39
N ALA A 164 -6.70 5.11 -12.64
CA ALA A 164 -6.77 6.54 -12.98
C ALA A 164 -7.56 6.76 -14.28
N ALA A 165 -7.29 5.96 -15.32
CA ALA A 165 -8.04 6.01 -16.57
C ALA A 165 -9.52 5.65 -16.36
N LEU A 166 -9.82 4.63 -15.56
CA LEU A 166 -11.19 4.26 -15.21
C LEU A 166 -11.93 5.41 -14.53
N LEU A 167 -11.31 6.03 -13.52
CA LEU A 167 -11.91 7.17 -12.81
C LEU A 167 -12.11 8.38 -13.72
N PHE A 168 -11.21 8.59 -14.68
CA PHE A 168 -11.33 9.66 -15.66
C PHE A 168 -12.50 9.44 -16.64
N VAL A 169 -12.72 8.21 -17.08
CA VAL A 169 -13.77 7.85 -18.05
C VAL A 169 -15.14 7.59 -17.37
N LEU A 170 -15.16 7.27 -16.09
CA LEU A 170 -16.40 6.89 -15.38
C LEU A 170 -17.54 7.90 -15.46
N PRO A 171 -17.32 9.24 -15.33
CA PRO A 171 -18.39 10.23 -15.49
C PRO A 171 -19.01 10.22 -16.89
N GLN A 172 -18.19 10.09 -17.94
CA GLN A 172 -18.64 10.05 -19.34
C GLN A 172 -19.47 8.77 -19.61
N LEU A 173 -19.02 7.63 -19.08
CA LEU A 173 -19.76 6.37 -19.21
C LEU A 173 -21.13 6.46 -18.53
N ARG A 174 -21.22 7.05 -17.32
CA ARG A 174 -22.50 7.22 -16.63
C ARG A 174 -23.45 8.12 -17.41
N LEU A 175 -22.93 9.24 -17.91
CA LEU A 175 -23.74 10.15 -18.74
C LEU A 175 -24.30 9.45 -19.98
N ALA A 176 -23.47 8.64 -20.65
CA ALA A 176 -23.88 7.88 -21.83
C ALA A 176 -24.93 6.78 -21.52
N LEU A 177 -24.91 6.23 -20.30
CA LEU A 177 -25.85 5.21 -19.84
C LEU A 177 -27.09 5.78 -19.15
N GLY A 178 -27.21 7.12 -19.01
CA GLY A 178 -28.32 7.78 -18.34
C GLY A 178 -28.37 7.57 -16.82
N LEU A 179 -27.19 7.34 -16.18
CA LEU A 179 -27.02 7.05 -14.75
C LEU A 179 -26.50 8.27 -13.97
#